data_44864d502758b697504755d1134a1a53
#
_entry.id   44864d502758b697504755d1134a1a53
#
_cell.length_a   1.000
_cell.length_b   1.000
_cell.length_c   1.000
_cell.angle_alpha   90.00
_cell.angle_beta   90.00
_cell.angle_gamma   90.00
#
_symmetry.space_group_name_H-M   'P 1'
#
loop_
_entity.id
_entity.type
_entity.pdbx_description
1 polymer ?
#
loop_
_entity_poly.entity_id
_entity_poly.type
_entity_poly.pdbx_seq_one_letter_code
_entity_poly.pdbx_strand_id
1 'polypeptide(L)'
;MKERLPKSVYKSLIRTIDGGEPLDMSVADAVANAMKDWAIEKGATHYAHVFYPLTGATAEKHDSFLSPNGGGSAIAEFSGELLIQGEPDGSSFPTGGLRPTFEARGYTAWDPTSPAYIMHTPNGAVLMIPSVFMSWTGEALDKKIPLLRSNAAMNAAAQKVLTLMGEEEIATLNSSCGAEQEYFLIDEKFANARPDILLAGRTLFGASPAKGQQFDDHYFGAIPERVQVFMQDFEDKLYRLGIPAKTHHNEVAPGQFEIAPYFESANIASDHQQLLMTLMKTTAKQHGFFCLLHEKPFAGVNGSGKHNNWSMLTNTGKN
;
A
#
# COMPACT_ATOMS: atom_id res chain seq x y z
N MET A 1 16.28 -11.61 -1.46
CA MET A 1 15.97 -12.48 -0.32
C MET A 1 16.76 -13.78 -0.38
N LYS A 2 16.61 -14.63 -1.37
CA LYS A 2 17.31 -15.95 -1.50
C LYS A 2 18.85 -15.84 -1.43
N GLU A 3 19.42 -14.77 -1.98
CA GLU A 3 20.88 -14.54 -2.04
C GLU A 3 21.44 -13.92 -0.74
N ARG A 4 20.59 -13.37 0.12
CA ARG A 4 21.00 -12.64 1.33
C ARG A 4 20.73 -13.39 2.62
N LEU A 5 19.94 -14.45 2.57
CA LEU A 5 19.58 -15.23 3.74
C LEU A 5 20.25 -16.61 3.72
N PRO A 6 20.64 -17.16 4.89
CA PRO A 6 21.00 -18.56 5.01
C PRO A 6 19.87 -19.46 4.47
N LYS A 7 20.22 -20.57 3.85
CA LYS A 7 19.22 -21.46 3.21
C LYS A 7 18.10 -21.93 4.15
N SER A 8 18.41 -22.19 5.42
CA SER A 8 17.42 -22.59 6.43
C SER A 8 16.45 -21.46 6.75
N VAL A 9 16.97 -20.25 6.96
CA VAL A 9 16.17 -19.03 7.22
C VAL A 9 15.26 -18.72 6.04
N TYR A 10 15.80 -18.75 4.82
CA TYR A 10 15.01 -18.55 3.61
C TYR A 10 13.87 -19.55 3.49
N LYS A 11 14.15 -20.86 3.72
CA LYS A 11 13.12 -21.90 3.67
C LYS A 11 12.03 -21.71 4.74
N SER A 12 12.42 -21.30 5.95
CA SER A 12 11.46 -21.01 7.03
C SER A 12 10.56 -19.86 6.64
N LEU A 13 11.12 -18.76 6.13
CA LEU A 13 10.35 -17.59 5.72
C LEU A 13 9.39 -17.90 4.55
N ILE A 14 9.82 -18.72 3.57
CA ILE A 14 8.95 -19.13 2.44
C ILE A 14 7.78 -20.00 2.92
N ARG A 15 7.95 -20.86 3.93
CA ARG A 15 6.81 -21.60 4.50
C ARG A 15 5.77 -20.66 5.13
N THR A 16 6.22 -19.58 5.75
CA THR A 16 5.30 -18.56 6.26
C THR A 16 4.60 -17.81 5.12
N ILE A 17 5.35 -17.36 4.11
CA ILE A 17 4.82 -16.55 3.00
C ILE A 17 3.85 -17.34 2.13
N ASP A 18 4.27 -18.52 1.68
CA ASP A 18 3.55 -19.31 0.68
C ASP A 18 2.64 -20.37 1.32
N GLY A 19 3.06 -20.90 2.46
CA GLY A 19 2.38 -21.99 3.16
C GLY A 19 1.42 -21.54 4.27
N GLY A 20 1.47 -20.26 4.67
CA GLY A 20 0.65 -19.75 5.77
C GLY A 20 1.04 -20.27 7.15
N GLU A 21 2.24 -20.86 7.30
CA GLU A 21 2.75 -21.29 8.59
C GLU A 21 3.05 -20.09 9.49
N PRO A 22 2.91 -20.20 10.82
CA PRO A 22 3.34 -19.17 11.74
C PRO A 22 4.82 -18.80 11.54
N LEU A 23 5.12 -17.50 11.71
CA LEU A 23 6.50 -17.02 11.64
C LEU A 23 7.37 -17.70 12.72
N ASP A 24 8.46 -18.30 12.30
CA ASP A 24 9.50 -18.78 13.22
C ASP A 24 10.31 -17.58 13.75
N MET A 25 10.08 -17.22 15.00
CA MET A 25 10.71 -16.08 15.65
C MET A 25 12.24 -16.21 15.72
N SER A 26 12.78 -17.43 15.69
CA SER A 26 14.22 -17.67 15.76
C SER A 26 15.00 -17.18 14.53
N VAL A 27 14.31 -16.94 13.41
CA VAL A 27 14.95 -16.44 12.18
C VAL A 27 14.93 -14.91 12.05
N ALA A 28 14.26 -14.21 12.97
CA ALA A 28 14.01 -12.77 12.86
C ALA A 28 15.28 -11.92 12.81
N ASP A 29 16.29 -12.22 13.64
CA ASP A 29 17.55 -11.48 13.62
C ASP A 29 18.31 -11.61 12.31
N ALA A 30 18.33 -12.81 11.73
CA ALA A 30 18.96 -13.03 10.43
C ALA A 30 18.24 -12.27 9.31
N VAL A 31 16.91 -12.23 9.36
CA VAL A 31 16.10 -11.47 8.39
C VAL A 31 16.31 -9.97 8.59
N ALA A 32 16.24 -9.47 9.82
CA ALA A 32 16.44 -8.06 10.15
C ALA A 32 17.81 -7.55 9.68
N ASN A 33 18.88 -8.28 9.97
CA ASN A 33 20.22 -7.91 9.51
C ASN A 33 20.32 -7.87 7.98
N ALA A 34 19.76 -8.87 7.30
CA ALA A 34 19.76 -8.88 5.82
C ALA A 34 18.95 -7.73 5.22
N MET A 35 17.82 -7.37 5.85
CA MET A 35 17.01 -6.22 5.45
C MET A 35 17.74 -4.90 5.67
N LYS A 36 18.40 -4.72 6.83
CA LYS A 36 19.19 -3.54 7.14
C LYS A 36 20.33 -3.36 6.15
N ASP A 37 21.11 -4.40 5.89
CA ASP A 37 22.24 -4.34 4.98
C ASP A 37 21.77 -3.99 3.55
N TRP A 38 20.70 -4.63 3.10
CA TRP A 38 20.08 -4.28 1.82
C TRP A 38 19.60 -2.83 1.77
N ALA A 39 18.97 -2.35 2.83
CA ALA A 39 18.44 -1.00 2.89
C ALA A 39 19.56 0.05 2.87
N ILE A 40 20.64 -0.16 3.64
CA ILE A 40 21.80 0.73 3.67
C ILE A 40 22.49 0.76 2.29
N GLU A 41 22.65 -0.37 1.61
CA GLU A 41 23.16 -0.43 0.23
C GLU A 41 22.32 0.39 -0.77
N LYS A 42 21.01 0.53 -0.49
CA LYS A 42 20.08 1.35 -1.27
C LYS A 42 19.99 2.81 -0.81
N GLY A 43 20.83 3.21 0.14
CA GLY A 43 20.90 4.57 0.66
C GLY A 43 19.89 4.90 1.77
N ALA A 44 19.22 3.89 2.34
CA ALA A 44 18.31 4.12 3.45
C ALA A 44 19.10 4.39 4.75
N THR A 45 18.65 5.37 5.51
CA THR A 45 19.19 5.74 6.83
C THR A 45 18.21 5.42 7.96
N HIS A 46 16.95 5.19 7.61
CA HIS A 46 15.83 4.95 8.51
C HIS A 46 15.01 3.77 8.03
N TYR A 47 14.21 3.23 8.95
CA TYR A 47 13.15 2.26 8.66
C TYR A 47 11.83 2.75 9.24
N ALA A 48 10.72 2.25 8.71
CA ALA A 48 9.39 2.54 9.20
C ALA A 48 8.50 1.30 9.12
N HIS A 49 7.76 1.03 10.19
CA HIS A 49 6.64 0.11 10.17
C HIS A 49 5.42 0.81 9.58
N VAL A 50 4.97 0.35 8.42
CA VAL A 50 3.86 0.97 7.66
C VAL A 50 2.57 0.20 7.93
N PHE A 51 1.53 0.91 8.34
CA PHE A 51 0.21 0.33 8.59
C PHE A 51 -0.91 1.32 8.23
N TYR A 52 -2.14 0.85 8.16
CA TYR A 52 -3.27 1.59 7.59
C TYR A 52 -4.42 1.76 8.60
N PRO A 53 -4.31 2.69 9.56
CA PRO A 53 -5.34 2.90 10.58
C PRO A 53 -6.57 3.62 10.05
N LEU A 54 -6.40 4.44 9.00
CA LEU A 54 -7.44 5.28 8.42
C LEU A 54 -7.65 4.98 6.93
N THR A 55 -8.82 5.36 6.41
CA THR A 55 -9.13 5.22 4.98
C THR A 55 -8.29 6.19 4.15
N GLY A 56 -7.58 5.65 3.15
CA GLY A 56 -6.79 6.44 2.20
C GLY A 56 -5.55 7.11 2.77
N ALA A 57 -5.12 6.71 3.97
CA ALA A 57 -3.90 7.20 4.59
C ALA A 57 -3.12 6.06 5.24
N THR A 58 -1.80 6.11 5.09
CA THR A 58 -0.86 5.27 5.81
C THR A 58 -0.43 5.94 7.10
N ALA A 59 -0.07 5.15 8.12
CA ALA A 59 0.68 5.62 9.27
C ALA A 59 2.10 5.04 9.19
N GLU A 60 3.07 5.85 9.55
CA GLU A 60 4.48 5.48 9.56
C GLU A 60 5.22 6.28 10.64
N LYS A 61 6.19 5.65 11.27
CA LYS A 61 7.11 6.27 12.21
C LYS A 61 8.51 5.91 11.76
N HIS A 62 9.32 6.90 11.47
CA HIS A 62 10.67 6.72 10.97
C HIS A 62 11.66 6.63 12.12
N ASP A 63 12.29 5.49 12.29
CA ASP A 63 13.36 5.26 13.25
C ASP A 63 14.70 5.14 12.52
N SER A 64 15.76 5.75 13.09
CA SER A 64 17.10 5.66 12.53
C SER A 64 17.71 4.28 12.75
N PHE A 65 18.49 3.79 11.77
CA PHE A 65 19.37 2.64 12.00
C PHE A 65 20.53 2.94 12.95
N LEU A 66 20.84 4.22 13.21
CA LEU A 66 21.99 4.60 14.01
C LEU A 66 21.66 4.57 15.51
N SER A 67 22.41 3.73 16.24
CA SER A 67 22.37 3.63 17.71
C SER A 67 23.70 4.12 18.30
N PRO A 68 23.70 5.02 19.30
CA PRO A 68 24.92 5.44 19.99
C PRO A 68 25.56 4.26 20.72
N ASN A 69 26.90 4.12 20.60
CA ASN A 69 27.65 3.04 21.28
C ASN A 69 28.36 3.47 22.56
N GLY A 70 28.05 4.66 23.10
CA GLY A 70 28.63 5.18 24.34
C GLY A 70 30.04 5.76 24.24
N GLY A 71 30.74 5.56 23.11
CA GLY A 71 32.11 6.03 22.89
C GLY A 71 32.24 7.26 21.99
N GLY A 72 31.16 8.02 21.78
CA GLY A 72 31.13 9.16 20.86
C GLY A 72 31.00 8.77 19.38
N SER A 73 30.70 7.50 19.11
CA SER A 73 30.38 6.95 17.78
C SER A 73 29.01 6.29 17.79
N ALA A 74 28.55 5.87 16.61
CA ALA A 74 27.31 5.15 16.44
C ALA A 74 27.51 3.90 15.58
N ILE A 75 26.67 2.90 15.77
CA ILE A 75 26.61 1.69 14.94
C ILE A 75 25.28 1.64 14.22
N ALA A 76 25.25 0.98 13.06
CA ALA A 76 24.00 0.68 12.39
C ALA A 76 23.42 -0.63 12.97
N GLU A 77 22.25 -0.52 13.60
CA GLU A 77 21.59 -1.61 14.29
C GLU A 77 20.15 -1.78 13.82
N PHE A 78 19.72 -3.02 13.65
CA PHE A 78 18.33 -3.39 13.42
C PHE A 78 18.17 -4.85 13.82
N SER A 79 17.59 -5.10 14.98
CA SER A 79 17.39 -6.43 15.53
C SER A 79 16.10 -7.10 15.03
N GLY A 80 16.00 -8.40 15.22
CA GLY A 80 14.76 -9.13 14.98
C GLY A 80 13.60 -8.64 15.83
N GLU A 81 13.85 -8.20 17.05
CA GLU A 81 12.86 -7.56 17.92
C GLU A 81 12.30 -6.29 17.27
N LEU A 82 13.17 -5.40 16.79
CA LEU A 82 12.78 -4.17 16.08
C LEU A 82 12.06 -4.44 14.75
N LEU A 83 12.37 -5.56 14.08
CA LEU A 83 11.66 -5.98 12.88
C LEU A 83 10.24 -6.46 13.21
N ILE A 84 10.13 -7.34 14.20
CA ILE A 84 8.86 -8.03 14.48
C ILE A 84 7.85 -7.10 15.11
N GLN A 85 8.28 -6.22 16.01
CA GLN A 85 7.38 -5.41 16.81
C GLN A 85 7.87 -3.98 16.95
N GLY A 86 6.97 -3.02 16.74
CA GLY A 86 7.15 -1.62 17.10
C GLY A 86 6.09 -1.19 18.11
N GLU A 87 6.36 -0.13 18.85
CA GLU A 87 5.44 0.45 19.85
C GLU A 87 5.05 1.88 19.45
N PRO A 88 4.19 2.09 18.41
CA PRO A 88 3.68 3.41 18.12
C PRO A 88 2.67 3.82 19.19
N ASP A 89 2.67 5.11 19.54
CA ASP A 89 1.70 5.66 20.48
C ASP A 89 0.36 5.89 19.78
N GLY A 90 -0.61 5.02 20.05
CA GLY A 90 -1.96 5.11 19.48
C GLY A 90 -2.77 6.29 20.03
N SER A 91 -2.34 6.96 21.09
CA SER A 91 -3.04 8.14 21.64
C SER A 91 -2.99 9.33 20.69
N SER A 92 -2.03 9.35 19.76
CA SER A 92 -1.88 10.38 18.72
C SER A 92 -2.77 10.16 17.50
N PHE A 93 -3.56 9.10 17.42
CA PHE A 93 -4.51 8.92 16.33
C PHE A 93 -5.57 10.02 16.32
N PRO A 94 -6.08 10.44 15.15
CA PRO A 94 -7.13 11.44 15.05
C PRO A 94 -8.39 11.12 15.86
N THR A 95 -8.63 9.83 16.11
CA THR A 95 -9.72 9.31 16.97
C THR A 95 -9.27 9.06 18.41
N GLY A 96 -8.02 9.30 18.77
CA GLY A 96 -7.43 8.97 20.08
C GLY A 96 -8.10 9.68 21.24
N GLY A 97 -8.60 10.90 21.03
CA GLY A 97 -9.35 11.63 22.05
C GLY A 97 -10.70 11.02 22.47
N LEU A 98 -11.16 10.02 21.75
CA LEU A 98 -12.39 9.27 22.06
C LEU A 98 -12.11 7.96 22.82
N ARG A 99 -10.85 7.62 23.05
CA ARG A 99 -10.42 6.40 23.73
C ARG A 99 -9.58 6.73 24.95
N PRO A 100 -9.71 5.97 26.05
CA PRO A 100 -8.73 6.01 27.13
C PRO A 100 -7.33 5.71 26.62
N THR A 101 -6.32 6.38 27.16
CA THR A 101 -4.93 6.28 26.69
C THR A 101 -4.40 4.84 26.73
N PHE A 102 -4.83 4.03 27.70
CA PHE A 102 -4.40 2.63 27.79
C PHE A 102 -4.99 1.75 26.68
N GLU A 103 -6.18 2.07 26.15
CA GLU A 103 -6.79 1.37 25.02
C GLU A 103 -6.13 1.79 23.70
N ALA A 104 -5.55 2.97 23.66
CA ALA A 104 -4.88 3.48 22.47
C ALA A 104 -3.45 2.92 22.31
N ARG A 105 -2.88 2.32 23.34
CA ARG A 105 -1.59 1.62 23.23
C ARG A 105 -1.75 0.36 22.40
N GLY A 106 -0.82 0.16 21.48
CA GLY A 106 -0.81 -1.00 20.62
C GLY A 106 0.59 -1.24 20.08
N TYR A 107 0.69 -2.30 19.31
CA TYR A 107 1.92 -2.76 18.70
C TYR A 107 1.73 -2.86 17.20
N THR A 108 2.75 -2.46 16.44
CA THR A 108 2.89 -2.93 15.08
C THR A 108 3.48 -4.33 15.12
N ALA A 109 3.01 -5.20 14.23
CA ALA A 109 3.62 -6.49 13.99
C ALA A 109 3.95 -6.62 12.51
N TRP A 110 5.19 -7.06 12.22
CA TRP A 110 5.62 -7.30 10.85
C TRP A 110 4.72 -8.29 10.14
N ASP A 111 4.30 -7.96 8.92
CA ASP A 111 3.62 -8.88 8.01
C ASP A 111 4.62 -9.42 6.98
N PRO A 112 5.17 -10.63 7.15
CA PRO A 112 6.11 -11.22 6.22
C PRO A 112 5.48 -11.60 4.87
N THR A 113 4.16 -11.63 4.76
CA THR A 113 3.44 -11.98 3.53
C THR A 113 3.33 -10.80 2.56
N SER A 114 3.70 -9.61 3.00
CA SER A 114 3.79 -8.42 2.15
C SER A 114 5.25 -7.97 2.00
N PRO A 115 5.73 -7.64 0.78
CA PRO A 115 7.13 -7.32 0.55
C PRO A 115 7.52 -5.98 1.18
N ALA A 116 8.62 -5.97 1.94
CA ALA A 116 9.27 -4.73 2.33
C ALA A 116 9.89 -4.03 1.12
N TYR A 117 9.91 -2.72 1.12
CA TYR A 117 10.38 -1.93 -0.02
C TYR A 117 11.21 -0.72 0.43
N ILE A 118 11.96 -0.14 -0.51
CA ILE A 118 12.72 1.09 -0.27
C ILE A 118 11.97 2.26 -0.90
N MET A 119 11.53 3.17 -0.05
CA MET A 119 10.94 4.43 -0.50
C MET A 119 12.05 5.45 -0.69
N HIS A 120 12.27 5.86 -1.95
CA HIS A 120 13.21 6.93 -2.27
C HIS A 120 12.55 8.29 -2.12
N THR A 121 13.26 9.20 -1.47
CA THR A 121 12.90 10.62 -1.35
C THR A 121 13.98 11.48 -2.05
N PRO A 122 13.76 12.77 -2.29
CA PRO A 122 14.77 13.63 -2.90
C PRO A 122 16.12 13.65 -2.16
N ASN A 123 16.11 13.41 -0.85
CA ASN A 123 17.30 13.56 0.02
C ASN A 123 17.70 12.25 0.70
N GLY A 124 17.21 11.10 0.26
CA GLY A 124 17.58 9.83 0.87
C GLY A 124 16.59 8.71 0.58
N ALA A 125 16.60 7.70 1.43
CA ALA A 125 15.70 6.57 1.33
C ALA A 125 15.33 6.05 2.73
N VAL A 126 14.20 5.34 2.80
CA VAL A 126 13.66 4.70 4.00
C VAL A 126 13.29 3.25 3.69
N LEU A 127 13.65 2.33 4.56
CA LEU A 127 13.14 0.96 4.51
C LEU A 127 11.71 0.95 5.06
N MET A 128 10.76 0.55 4.22
CA MET A 128 9.35 0.46 4.58
C MET A 128 9.00 -1.01 4.85
N ILE A 129 8.46 -1.28 6.02
CA ILE A 129 8.16 -2.63 6.52
C ILE A 129 6.65 -2.76 6.66
N PRO A 130 5.96 -3.48 5.76
CA PRO A 130 4.53 -3.71 5.87
C PRO A 130 4.21 -4.37 7.20
N SER A 131 3.27 -3.79 7.92
CA SER A 131 2.93 -4.19 9.29
C SER A 131 1.43 -4.10 9.52
N VAL A 132 0.98 -4.74 10.58
CA VAL A 132 -0.35 -4.59 11.15
C VAL A 132 -0.25 -3.81 12.46
N PHE A 133 -1.35 -3.22 12.89
CA PHE A 133 -1.43 -2.54 14.18
C PHE A 133 -2.57 -3.11 15.02
N MET A 134 -2.23 -3.59 16.21
CA MET A 134 -3.16 -4.22 17.14
C MET A 134 -3.06 -3.63 18.53
N SER A 135 -4.15 -3.72 19.30
CA SER A 135 -4.14 -3.35 20.70
C SER A 135 -3.33 -4.34 21.54
N TRP A 136 -3.05 -3.95 22.77
CA TRP A 136 -2.45 -4.83 23.78
C TRP A 136 -3.22 -6.15 23.97
N THR A 137 -4.53 -6.13 23.82
CA THR A 137 -5.42 -7.28 23.99
C THR A 137 -5.71 -8.02 22.67
N GLY A 138 -5.13 -7.57 21.55
CA GLY A 138 -5.19 -8.25 20.25
C GLY A 138 -6.33 -7.78 19.34
N GLU A 139 -7.06 -6.71 19.70
CA GLU A 139 -8.05 -6.12 18.80
C GLU A 139 -7.36 -5.41 17.63
N ALA A 140 -7.98 -5.45 16.45
CA ALA A 140 -7.53 -4.74 15.29
C ALA A 140 -7.66 -3.22 15.48
N LEU A 141 -6.55 -2.49 15.34
CA LEU A 141 -6.51 -1.04 15.31
C LEU A 141 -6.23 -0.47 13.92
N ASP A 142 -6.09 -1.35 12.93
CA ASP A 142 -5.89 -1.01 11.54
C ASP A 142 -6.90 -1.73 10.63
N LYS A 143 -6.72 -1.59 9.32
CA LYS A 143 -7.56 -2.23 8.29
C LYS A 143 -6.98 -3.53 7.77
N LYS A 144 -5.69 -3.77 7.95
CA LYS A 144 -5.00 -4.95 7.42
C LYS A 144 -5.33 -6.21 8.23
N ILE A 145 -5.44 -6.12 9.55
CA ILE A 145 -5.82 -7.27 10.40
C ILE A 145 -7.18 -7.86 9.99
N PRO A 146 -8.26 -7.07 9.81
CA PRO A 146 -9.51 -7.60 9.30
C PRO A 146 -9.37 -8.29 7.94
N LEU A 147 -8.58 -7.73 7.03
CA LEU A 147 -8.30 -8.35 5.73
C LEU A 147 -7.61 -9.70 5.86
N LEU A 148 -6.53 -9.78 6.64
CA LEU A 148 -5.79 -11.02 6.86
C LEU A 148 -6.66 -12.09 7.53
N ARG A 149 -7.43 -11.73 8.54
CA ARG A 149 -8.39 -12.63 9.22
C ARG A 149 -9.49 -13.10 8.28
N SER A 150 -10.00 -12.23 7.41
CA SER A 150 -11.02 -12.59 6.41
C SER A 150 -10.47 -13.57 5.37
N ASN A 151 -9.22 -13.36 4.91
CA ASN A 151 -8.56 -14.29 4.00
C ASN A 151 -8.38 -15.68 4.64
N ALA A 152 -7.98 -15.75 5.90
CA ALA A 152 -7.85 -17.02 6.63
C ALA A 152 -9.21 -17.73 6.78
N ALA A 153 -10.25 -16.99 7.14
CA ALA A 153 -11.60 -17.54 7.27
C ALA A 153 -12.16 -18.02 5.93
N MET A 154 -11.94 -17.26 4.87
CA MET A 154 -12.34 -17.62 3.50
C MET A 154 -11.60 -18.89 3.04
N ASN A 155 -10.28 -18.96 3.24
CA ASN A 155 -9.51 -20.16 2.90
C ASN A 155 -10.07 -21.40 3.60
N ALA A 156 -10.33 -21.34 4.90
CA ALA A 156 -10.88 -22.45 5.67
C ALA A 156 -12.28 -22.88 5.20
N ALA A 157 -13.13 -21.92 4.82
CA ALA A 157 -14.47 -22.22 4.29
C ALA A 157 -14.39 -22.81 2.88
N ALA A 158 -13.56 -22.24 2.02
CA ALA A 158 -13.41 -22.70 0.63
C ALA A 158 -12.80 -24.10 0.55
N GLN A 159 -11.84 -24.43 1.40
CA GLN A 159 -11.28 -25.80 1.48
C GLN A 159 -12.36 -26.85 1.78
N LYS A 160 -13.29 -26.55 2.68
CA LYS A 160 -14.42 -27.46 2.96
C LYS A 160 -15.29 -27.70 1.74
N VAL A 161 -15.59 -26.63 0.99
CA VAL A 161 -16.39 -26.73 -0.24
C VAL A 161 -15.65 -27.54 -1.31
N LEU A 162 -14.37 -27.26 -1.52
CA LEU A 162 -13.54 -27.96 -2.51
C LEU A 162 -13.40 -29.45 -2.18
N THR A 163 -13.22 -29.81 -0.92
CA THR A 163 -13.22 -31.22 -0.47
C THR A 163 -14.54 -31.91 -0.79
N LEU A 164 -15.68 -31.25 -0.57
CA LEU A 164 -17.01 -31.78 -0.91
C LEU A 164 -17.20 -31.92 -2.42
N MET A 165 -16.49 -31.13 -3.22
CA MET A 165 -16.48 -31.22 -4.69
C MET A 165 -15.50 -32.28 -5.21
N GLY A 166 -14.75 -32.97 -4.34
CA GLY A 166 -13.76 -33.99 -4.71
C GLY A 166 -12.37 -33.46 -5.07
N GLU A 167 -12.07 -32.20 -4.73
CA GLU A 167 -10.76 -31.59 -4.96
C GLU A 167 -9.87 -31.79 -3.72
N GLU A 168 -9.14 -32.89 -3.67
CA GLU A 168 -8.33 -33.28 -2.49
C GLU A 168 -6.90 -32.69 -2.50
N GLU A 169 -6.40 -32.23 -3.65
CA GLU A 169 -5.01 -31.76 -3.80
C GLU A 169 -4.80 -30.26 -3.45
N ILE A 170 -5.87 -29.55 -3.07
CA ILE A 170 -5.82 -28.12 -2.81
C ILE A 170 -5.48 -27.87 -1.35
N ALA A 171 -4.24 -27.44 -1.09
CA ALA A 171 -3.75 -27.16 0.26
C ALA A 171 -4.12 -25.74 0.73
N THR A 172 -4.14 -24.76 -0.16
CA THR A 172 -4.46 -23.36 0.17
C THR A 172 -5.25 -22.68 -0.94
N LEU A 173 -6.06 -21.72 -0.54
CA LEU A 173 -6.82 -20.86 -1.44
C LEU A 173 -6.69 -19.42 -0.96
N ASN A 174 -6.30 -18.52 -1.85
CA ASN A 174 -6.15 -17.10 -1.57
C ASN A 174 -7.12 -16.28 -2.43
N SER A 175 -7.60 -15.16 -1.89
CA SER A 175 -8.27 -14.15 -2.70
C SER A 175 -7.23 -13.38 -3.52
N SER A 176 -7.54 -13.13 -4.78
CA SER A 176 -6.80 -12.22 -5.64
C SER A 176 -7.63 -10.96 -5.89
N CYS A 177 -6.96 -9.85 -6.12
CA CYS A 177 -7.60 -8.57 -6.41
C CYS A 177 -6.75 -7.78 -7.40
N GLY A 178 -7.40 -7.22 -8.43
CA GLY A 178 -6.86 -6.18 -9.30
C GLY A 178 -7.65 -4.90 -9.05
N ALA A 179 -7.07 -3.95 -8.37
CA ALA A 179 -7.73 -2.70 -8.01
C ALA A 179 -7.46 -1.64 -9.08
N GLU A 180 -8.45 -1.29 -9.85
CA GLU A 180 -8.41 -0.18 -10.81
C GLU A 180 -8.61 1.14 -10.05
N GLN A 181 -7.84 2.17 -10.41
CA GLN A 181 -7.98 3.49 -9.81
C GLN A 181 -8.27 4.54 -10.86
N GLU A 182 -9.47 5.09 -10.79
CA GLU A 182 -9.83 6.31 -11.52
C GLU A 182 -9.41 7.54 -10.72
N TYR A 183 -9.03 8.59 -11.41
CA TYR A 183 -8.56 9.83 -10.79
C TYR A 183 -8.72 11.02 -11.73
N PHE A 184 -8.78 12.24 -11.15
CA PHE A 184 -8.75 13.47 -11.93
C PHE A 184 -7.41 14.17 -11.75
N LEU A 185 -6.93 14.76 -12.84
CA LEU A 185 -5.80 15.69 -12.81
C LEU A 185 -6.29 17.09 -13.16
N ILE A 186 -5.95 18.04 -12.32
CA ILE A 186 -6.18 19.46 -12.57
C ILE A 186 -4.85 20.22 -12.45
N ASP A 187 -4.75 21.37 -13.08
CA ASP A 187 -3.55 22.21 -12.97
C ASP A 187 -3.39 22.69 -11.52
N GLU A 188 -2.21 22.48 -10.94
CA GLU A 188 -1.92 22.76 -9.52
C GLU A 188 -2.21 24.24 -9.17
N LYS A 189 -1.89 25.17 -10.07
CA LYS A 189 -2.14 26.61 -9.81
C LYS A 189 -3.62 26.94 -9.67
N PHE A 190 -4.50 26.23 -10.41
CA PHE A 190 -5.94 26.42 -10.28
C PHE A 190 -6.48 25.72 -9.03
N ALA A 191 -5.95 24.55 -8.68
CA ALA A 191 -6.29 23.90 -7.42
C ALA A 191 -5.94 24.79 -6.22
N ASN A 192 -4.75 25.37 -6.21
CA ASN A 192 -4.28 26.24 -5.14
C ASN A 192 -5.11 27.53 -4.98
N ALA A 193 -5.85 27.93 -6.01
CA ALA A 193 -6.78 29.06 -5.95
C ALA A 193 -8.17 28.68 -5.41
N ARG A 194 -8.42 27.39 -5.10
CA ARG A 194 -9.72 26.84 -4.72
C ARG A 194 -9.69 26.20 -3.34
N PRO A 195 -10.13 26.93 -2.28
CA PRO A 195 -10.15 26.39 -0.92
C PRO A 195 -10.98 25.10 -0.77
N ASP A 196 -12.09 24.97 -1.50
CA ASP A 196 -12.92 23.77 -1.48
C ASP A 196 -12.17 22.53 -2.00
N ILE A 197 -11.39 22.67 -3.07
CA ILE A 197 -10.56 21.56 -3.60
C ILE A 197 -9.45 21.20 -2.61
N LEU A 198 -8.76 22.19 -2.04
CA LEU A 198 -7.67 21.95 -1.10
C LEU A 198 -8.14 21.28 0.19
N LEU A 199 -9.30 21.71 0.73
CA LEU A 199 -9.78 21.25 2.03
C LEU A 199 -10.66 20.00 1.94
N ALA A 200 -11.47 19.88 0.88
CA ALA A 200 -12.44 18.80 0.73
C ALA A 200 -12.11 17.78 -0.38
N GLY A 201 -11.09 18.07 -1.22
CA GLY A 201 -10.75 17.20 -2.37
C GLY A 201 -11.80 17.24 -3.48
N ARG A 202 -12.75 18.19 -3.42
CA ARG A 202 -13.86 18.33 -4.37
C ARG A 202 -14.33 19.78 -4.46
N THR A 203 -15.05 20.09 -5.55
CA THR A 203 -15.75 21.37 -5.65
C THR A 203 -17.01 21.39 -4.78
N LEU A 204 -17.24 22.45 -4.03
CA LEU A 204 -18.44 22.70 -3.24
C LEU A 204 -19.31 23.81 -3.82
N PHE A 205 -18.72 24.72 -4.62
CA PHE A 205 -19.37 25.86 -5.22
C PHE A 205 -18.71 26.20 -6.57
N GLY A 206 -19.30 27.11 -7.31
CA GLY A 206 -18.81 27.61 -8.61
C GLY A 206 -19.65 27.15 -9.80
N ALA A 207 -19.31 27.64 -10.97
CA ALA A 207 -19.98 27.28 -12.22
C ALA A 207 -19.57 25.85 -12.67
N SER A 208 -20.43 25.22 -13.44
CA SER A 208 -20.12 23.97 -14.14
C SER A 208 -18.93 24.18 -15.10
N PRO A 209 -18.14 23.10 -15.38
CA PRO A 209 -17.05 23.19 -16.34
C PRO A 209 -17.58 23.55 -17.74
N ALA A 210 -16.74 24.22 -18.53
CA ALA A 210 -17.09 24.59 -19.91
C ALA A 210 -17.30 23.38 -20.82
N LYS A 211 -16.61 22.26 -20.57
CA LYS A 211 -16.78 20.98 -21.25
C LYS A 211 -17.62 20.03 -20.40
N GLY A 212 -18.63 19.42 -21.03
CA GLY A 212 -19.32 18.24 -20.50
C GLY A 212 -18.68 16.98 -21.02
N GLN A 213 -19.35 15.85 -20.78
CA GLN A 213 -18.91 14.54 -21.31
C GLN A 213 -19.84 13.99 -22.42
N GLN A 214 -20.91 14.72 -22.76
CA GLN A 214 -21.79 14.36 -23.87
C GLN A 214 -21.16 14.81 -25.18
N PHE A 215 -21.16 13.92 -26.18
CA PHE A 215 -20.59 14.17 -27.52
C PHE A 215 -19.09 14.51 -27.55
N ASP A 216 -18.41 14.43 -26.43
CA ASP A 216 -16.95 14.54 -26.33
C ASP A 216 -16.36 13.14 -26.20
N ASP A 217 -15.35 12.83 -26.99
CA ASP A 217 -14.69 11.51 -27.00
C ASP A 217 -13.55 11.47 -25.99
N HIS A 218 -13.87 11.47 -24.71
CA HIS A 218 -12.86 11.51 -23.65
C HIS A 218 -12.25 10.13 -23.42
N TYR A 219 -13.04 9.08 -23.32
CA TYR A 219 -12.58 7.72 -23.06
C TYR A 219 -11.69 7.16 -24.17
N PHE A 220 -12.10 7.33 -25.42
CA PHE A 220 -11.33 6.90 -26.60
C PHE A 220 -10.42 7.97 -27.19
N GLY A 221 -10.36 9.13 -26.57
CA GLY A 221 -9.52 10.25 -27.01
C GLY A 221 -8.03 9.99 -26.79
N ALA A 222 -7.19 10.75 -27.47
CA ALA A 222 -5.75 10.73 -27.25
C ALA A 222 -5.41 11.27 -25.86
N ILE A 223 -4.48 10.64 -25.18
CA ILE A 223 -3.98 11.14 -23.91
C ILE A 223 -3.16 12.42 -24.18
N PRO A 224 -3.47 13.54 -23.49
CA PRO A 224 -2.69 14.76 -23.65
C PRO A 224 -1.20 14.54 -23.30
N GLU A 225 -0.30 15.08 -24.10
CA GLU A 225 1.15 14.88 -23.95
C GLU A 225 1.64 15.11 -22.51
N ARG A 226 1.24 16.20 -21.89
CA ARG A 226 1.63 16.51 -20.50
C ARG A 226 1.16 15.43 -19.50
N VAL A 227 -0.01 14.87 -19.71
CA VAL A 227 -0.54 13.78 -18.88
C VAL A 227 0.22 12.48 -19.16
N GLN A 228 0.54 12.20 -20.40
CA GLN A 228 1.31 11.01 -20.77
C GLN A 228 2.71 11.03 -20.12
N VAL A 229 3.37 12.17 -20.08
CA VAL A 229 4.67 12.33 -19.38
C VAL A 229 4.52 12.02 -17.89
N PHE A 230 3.47 12.52 -17.25
CA PHE A 230 3.15 12.17 -15.85
C PHE A 230 2.91 10.67 -15.68
N MET A 231 2.09 10.06 -16.55
CA MET A 231 1.77 8.63 -16.46
C MET A 231 3.01 7.74 -16.58
N GLN A 232 3.91 8.07 -17.52
CA GLN A 232 5.16 7.31 -17.71
C GLN A 232 6.09 7.41 -16.49
N ASP A 233 6.29 8.60 -15.94
CA ASP A 233 7.09 8.78 -14.71
C ASP A 233 6.46 8.07 -13.50
N PHE A 234 5.14 8.12 -13.41
CA PHE A 234 4.39 7.44 -12.35
C PHE A 234 4.53 5.91 -12.46
N GLU A 235 4.35 5.34 -13.65
CA GLU A 235 4.49 3.89 -13.87
C GLU A 235 5.94 3.41 -13.63
N ASP A 236 6.96 4.18 -14.02
CA ASP A 236 8.34 3.82 -13.71
C ASP A 236 8.60 3.71 -12.21
N LYS A 237 8.02 4.61 -11.42
CA LYS A 237 8.08 4.55 -9.96
C LYS A 237 7.35 3.33 -9.40
N LEU A 238 6.19 2.97 -9.96
CA LEU A 238 5.45 1.78 -9.57
C LEU A 238 6.25 0.50 -9.86
N TYR A 239 6.84 0.39 -11.06
CA TYR A 239 7.66 -0.76 -11.44
C TYR A 239 8.88 -0.94 -10.54
N ARG A 240 9.54 0.16 -10.15
CA ARG A 240 10.67 0.11 -9.20
C ARG A 240 10.28 -0.40 -7.83
N LEU A 241 9.02 -0.24 -7.43
CA LEU A 241 8.47 -0.75 -6.18
C LEU A 241 7.82 -2.13 -6.31
N GLY A 242 7.83 -2.71 -7.52
CA GLY A 242 7.23 -4.01 -7.78
C GLY A 242 5.71 -3.99 -7.96
N ILE A 243 5.11 -2.80 -8.12
CA ILE A 243 3.68 -2.66 -8.36
C ILE A 243 3.42 -2.88 -9.86
N PRO A 244 2.63 -3.90 -10.25
CA PRO A 244 2.52 -4.34 -11.63
C PRO A 244 1.48 -3.52 -12.41
N ALA A 245 1.72 -2.22 -12.63
CA ALA A 245 0.87 -1.41 -13.50
C ALA A 245 0.76 -2.04 -14.90
N LYS A 246 -0.44 -2.08 -15.46
CA LYS A 246 -0.68 -2.74 -16.75
C LYS A 246 -1.26 -1.82 -17.79
N THR A 247 -2.25 -1.04 -17.43
CA THR A 247 -3.00 -0.22 -18.37
C THR A 247 -3.26 1.16 -17.79
N HIS A 248 -3.11 2.18 -18.63
CA HIS A 248 -3.60 3.53 -18.32
C HIS A 248 -4.33 4.09 -19.55
N HIS A 249 -5.34 4.89 -19.33
CA HIS A 249 -6.15 5.51 -20.39
C HIS A 249 -6.92 6.73 -19.86
N ASN A 250 -7.53 7.47 -20.80
CA ASN A 250 -8.54 8.47 -20.45
C ASN A 250 -9.81 7.79 -19.90
N GLU A 251 -10.45 8.47 -18.96
CA GLU A 251 -11.80 8.17 -18.51
C GLU A 251 -12.86 9.06 -19.15
N VAL A 252 -14.13 8.80 -18.84
CA VAL A 252 -15.27 9.43 -19.52
C VAL A 252 -15.36 10.92 -19.25
N ALA A 253 -15.05 11.38 -18.04
CA ALA A 253 -15.11 12.79 -17.70
C ALA A 253 -13.86 13.58 -18.19
N PRO A 254 -13.99 14.86 -18.52
CA PRO A 254 -12.85 15.69 -18.88
C PRO A 254 -11.80 15.74 -17.75
N GLY A 255 -10.55 15.46 -18.09
CA GLY A 255 -9.45 15.44 -17.12
C GLY A 255 -9.46 14.26 -16.15
N GLN A 256 -10.24 13.22 -16.46
CA GLN A 256 -10.29 11.96 -15.72
C GLN A 256 -9.49 10.88 -16.45
N PHE A 257 -8.81 10.07 -15.67
CA PHE A 257 -7.92 9.02 -16.14
C PHE A 257 -8.03 7.80 -15.23
N GLU A 258 -7.54 6.66 -15.71
CA GLU A 258 -7.52 5.42 -14.95
C GLU A 258 -6.17 4.73 -15.07
N ILE A 259 -5.79 4.02 -14.01
CA ILE A 259 -4.70 3.04 -14.00
C ILE A 259 -5.21 1.72 -13.45
N ALA A 260 -4.89 0.64 -14.15
CA ALA A 260 -5.24 -0.72 -13.79
C ALA A 260 -3.97 -1.58 -13.64
N PRO A 261 -3.65 -2.07 -12.44
CA PRO A 261 -2.57 -3.05 -12.26
C PRO A 261 -3.03 -4.47 -12.60
N TYR A 262 -2.08 -5.39 -12.78
CA TYR A 262 -2.37 -6.81 -12.72
C TYR A 262 -2.90 -7.19 -11.34
N PHE A 263 -3.72 -8.24 -11.30
CA PHE A 263 -4.16 -8.79 -10.04
C PHE A 263 -3.02 -9.47 -9.27
N GLU A 264 -3.09 -9.37 -7.96
CA GLU A 264 -2.17 -9.99 -7.01
C GLU A 264 -2.98 -10.62 -5.87
N SER A 265 -2.33 -11.24 -4.89
CA SER A 265 -3.05 -11.62 -3.66
C SER A 265 -3.70 -10.37 -3.03
N ALA A 266 -4.90 -10.48 -2.50
CA ALA A 266 -5.66 -9.33 -2.00
C ALA A 266 -4.91 -8.53 -0.93
N ASN A 267 -4.06 -9.18 -0.12
CA ASN A 267 -3.20 -8.51 0.84
C ASN A 267 -2.18 -7.60 0.15
N ILE A 268 -1.42 -8.12 -0.81
CA ILE A 268 -0.42 -7.36 -1.56
C ILE A 268 -1.10 -6.27 -2.40
N ALA A 269 -2.19 -6.60 -3.10
CA ALA A 269 -2.93 -5.64 -3.90
C ALA A 269 -3.43 -4.45 -3.06
N SER A 270 -3.85 -4.69 -1.82
CA SER A 270 -4.28 -3.62 -0.91
C SER A 270 -3.13 -2.71 -0.48
N ASP A 271 -1.97 -3.27 -0.16
CA ASP A 271 -0.77 -2.48 0.17
C ASP A 271 -0.28 -1.68 -1.04
N HIS A 272 -0.22 -2.31 -2.20
CA HIS A 272 0.17 -1.66 -3.45
C HIS A 272 -0.80 -0.53 -3.82
N GLN A 273 -2.10 -0.71 -3.59
CA GLN A 273 -3.09 0.33 -3.86
C GLN A 273 -2.90 1.58 -2.97
N GLN A 274 -2.59 1.40 -1.68
CA GLN A 274 -2.29 2.52 -0.79
C GLN A 274 -1.03 3.28 -1.24
N LEU A 275 0.00 2.52 -1.61
CA LEU A 275 1.25 3.09 -2.10
C LEU A 275 1.06 3.80 -3.45
N LEU A 276 0.30 3.20 -4.36
CA LEU A 276 -0.08 3.77 -5.65
C LEU A 276 -0.76 5.15 -5.47
N MET A 277 -1.75 5.26 -4.59
CA MET A 277 -2.44 6.52 -4.32
C MET A 277 -1.51 7.61 -3.77
N THR A 278 -0.56 7.23 -2.92
CA THR A 278 0.43 8.16 -2.36
C THR A 278 1.38 8.66 -3.45
N LEU A 279 1.94 7.73 -4.24
CA LEU A 279 2.85 8.05 -5.34
C LEU A 279 2.18 8.88 -6.44
N MET A 280 0.92 8.57 -6.75
CA MET A 280 0.15 9.31 -7.74
C MET A 280 0.05 10.79 -7.37
N LYS A 281 -0.30 11.11 -6.12
CA LYS A 281 -0.37 12.49 -5.64
C LYS A 281 0.99 13.20 -5.68
N THR A 282 2.04 12.54 -5.21
CA THR A 282 3.38 13.14 -5.16
C THR A 282 3.97 13.33 -6.56
N THR A 283 3.77 12.37 -7.47
CA THR A 283 4.22 12.45 -8.85
C THR A 283 3.42 13.51 -9.63
N ALA A 284 2.11 13.57 -9.46
CA ALA A 284 1.28 14.60 -10.08
C ALA A 284 1.78 16.02 -9.75
N LYS A 285 2.11 16.25 -8.48
CA LYS A 285 2.69 17.54 -8.04
C LYS A 285 4.02 17.85 -8.73
N GLN A 286 4.89 16.88 -8.95
CA GLN A 286 6.16 17.07 -9.67
C GLN A 286 5.95 17.52 -11.13
N HIS A 287 4.80 17.16 -11.72
CA HIS A 287 4.39 17.56 -13.07
C HIS A 287 3.44 18.77 -13.11
N GLY A 288 3.29 19.49 -11.97
CA GLY A 288 2.42 20.67 -11.86
C GLY A 288 0.93 20.34 -11.93
N PHE A 289 0.56 19.10 -11.57
CA PHE A 289 -0.82 18.67 -11.41
C PHE A 289 -1.20 18.52 -9.94
N PHE A 290 -2.49 18.68 -9.68
CA PHE A 290 -3.14 18.28 -8.44
C PHE A 290 -4.03 17.06 -8.74
N CYS A 291 -3.75 15.95 -8.10
CA CYS A 291 -4.49 14.71 -8.28
C CYS A 291 -5.65 14.62 -7.29
N LEU A 292 -6.85 14.44 -7.80
CA LEU A 292 -8.07 14.24 -7.03
C LEU A 292 -8.44 12.75 -7.01
N LEU A 293 -8.51 12.20 -5.82
CA LEU A 293 -8.93 10.80 -5.55
C LEU A 293 -10.30 10.74 -4.85
N HIS A 294 -10.97 11.87 -4.67
CA HIS A 294 -12.33 11.91 -4.17
C HIS A 294 -13.27 11.23 -5.19
N GLU A 295 -14.24 10.46 -4.70
CA GLU A 295 -15.14 9.66 -5.53
C GLU A 295 -16.00 10.53 -6.47
N LYS A 296 -16.32 11.74 -6.07
CA LYS A 296 -17.12 12.69 -6.85
C LYS A 296 -16.57 14.11 -6.72
N PRO A 297 -15.42 14.42 -7.36
CA PRO A 297 -14.79 15.73 -7.22
C PRO A 297 -15.56 16.85 -7.94
N PHE A 298 -16.32 16.51 -8.99
CA PHE A 298 -17.10 17.47 -9.77
C PHE A 298 -18.53 17.00 -9.94
N ALA A 299 -19.49 17.89 -9.70
CA ALA A 299 -20.91 17.61 -9.95
C ALA A 299 -21.20 17.58 -11.46
N GLY A 300 -22.16 16.75 -11.88
CA GLY A 300 -22.65 16.70 -13.24
C GLY A 300 -21.80 15.91 -14.24
N VAL A 301 -20.68 15.32 -13.82
CA VAL A 301 -19.84 14.43 -14.62
C VAL A 301 -19.59 13.11 -13.87
N ASN A 302 -18.99 12.12 -14.52
CA ASN A 302 -18.65 10.86 -13.88
C ASN A 302 -17.79 11.07 -12.62
N GLY A 303 -17.98 10.19 -11.66
CA GLY A 303 -17.11 10.07 -10.50
C GLY A 303 -15.97 9.11 -10.74
N SER A 304 -15.01 9.08 -9.81
CA SER A 304 -13.89 8.15 -9.84
C SER A 304 -14.20 6.92 -9.01
N GLY A 305 -14.22 5.76 -9.66
CA GLY A 305 -14.34 4.45 -9.05
C GLY A 305 -12.99 3.90 -8.59
N LYS A 306 -13.10 2.90 -7.75
CA LYS A 306 -12.02 1.97 -7.42
C LYS A 306 -12.60 0.58 -7.58
N HIS A 307 -12.52 0.05 -8.81
CA HIS A 307 -13.09 -1.25 -9.13
C HIS A 307 -12.17 -2.35 -8.65
N ASN A 308 -12.69 -3.25 -7.83
CA ASN A 308 -11.95 -4.40 -7.32
C ASN A 308 -12.35 -5.64 -8.11
N ASN A 309 -11.60 -5.95 -9.15
CA ASN A 309 -11.74 -7.23 -9.87
C ASN A 309 -11.13 -8.32 -8.99
N TRP A 310 -11.93 -9.22 -8.48
CA TRP A 310 -11.46 -10.22 -7.53
C TRP A 310 -11.83 -11.63 -7.94
N SER A 311 -11.03 -12.57 -7.48
CA SER A 311 -11.25 -14.00 -7.68
C SER A 311 -10.65 -14.80 -6.52
N MET A 312 -10.87 -16.10 -6.54
CA MET A 312 -10.21 -17.03 -5.62
C MET A 312 -9.25 -17.91 -6.40
N LEU A 313 -8.00 -17.97 -5.96
CA LEU A 313 -6.94 -18.70 -6.61
C LEU A 313 -6.40 -19.78 -5.69
N THR A 314 -6.38 -21.01 -6.19
CA THR A 314 -5.79 -22.15 -5.47
C THR A 314 -4.27 -22.18 -5.62
N ASN A 315 -3.58 -22.87 -4.71
CA ASN A 315 -2.14 -23.11 -4.83
C ASN A 315 -1.75 -23.95 -6.07
N THR A 316 -2.71 -24.60 -6.72
CA THR A 316 -2.51 -25.36 -7.97
C THR A 316 -2.76 -24.51 -9.23
N GLY A 317 -3.10 -23.24 -9.07
CA GLY A 317 -3.39 -22.32 -10.18
C GLY A 317 -4.81 -22.41 -10.75
N LYS A 318 -5.71 -23.16 -10.13
CA LYS A 318 -7.14 -23.16 -10.47
C LYS A 318 -7.78 -21.86 -9.96
N ASN A 319 -8.64 -21.27 -10.78
CA ASN A 319 -9.39 -20.05 -10.49
C ASN A 319 -10.90 -20.35 -10.53
#